data_67a894e58d05f6477fb0e8debb54d4d5
#
_entry.id   67a894e58d05f6477fb0e8debb54d4d5
#
_cell.length_a   1.000
_cell.length_b   1.000
_cell.length_c   1.000
_cell.angle_alpha   90.00
_cell.angle_beta   90.00
_cell.angle_gamma   90.00
#
_symmetry.space_group_name_H-M   'P 1'
#
loop_
_entity.id
_entity.type
_entity.pdbx_description
1 polymer ?
#
loop_
_entity_poly.entity_id
_entity_poly.type
_entity_poly.pdbx_seq_one_letter_code
_entity_poly.pdbx_strand_id
1 'polypeptide(L)'
;LVDVQIFIALHPAVSAVCAGAVGACIGSFLNVCIHRLPKEESVVTPASRCACGQLIPWWLNIPVFGWLALRGKARCCGASISVRYPIVELLTAVLFAMAILTLPPLKAAIAAVFLPLLIVLAGCDLDDMMVPDAPNLALVGLGLLFSVLVPSLHGETGATLEVINRLQAAGDSLIGIAVGTALVWWIRTIGGILMGQEAMGEADIILCAGVGAFC
;
A
#
# COMPACT_ATOMS: atom_id res chain seq x y z
N LEU A 1 6.80 11.05 -20.98
CA LEU A 1 5.49 10.75 -20.37
C LEU A 1 4.40 10.63 -21.44
N VAL A 2 4.41 11.52 -22.47
CA VAL A 2 3.43 11.45 -23.58
C VAL A 2 3.51 10.10 -24.29
N ASP A 3 4.70 9.61 -24.62
CA ASP A 3 4.91 8.33 -25.29
C ASP A 3 4.36 7.15 -24.47
N VAL A 4 4.50 7.21 -23.12
CA VAL A 4 3.95 6.20 -22.21
C VAL A 4 2.43 6.21 -22.25
N GLN A 5 1.79 7.38 -22.23
CA GLN A 5 0.34 7.49 -22.35
C GLN A 5 -0.18 6.94 -23.68
N ILE A 6 0.49 7.26 -24.77
CA ILE A 6 0.16 6.74 -26.11
C ILE A 6 0.29 5.21 -26.12
N PHE A 7 1.37 4.66 -25.57
CA PHE A 7 1.55 3.21 -25.50
C PHE A 7 0.45 2.51 -24.70
N ILE A 8 0.08 3.05 -23.53
CA ILE A 8 -1.00 2.51 -22.69
C ILE A 8 -2.33 2.55 -23.44
N ALA A 9 -2.63 3.66 -24.13
CA ALA A 9 -3.87 3.82 -24.91
C ALA A 9 -3.95 2.85 -26.10
N LEU A 10 -2.82 2.58 -26.75
CA LEU A 10 -2.75 1.65 -27.89
C LEU A 10 -2.73 0.17 -27.46
N HIS A 11 -2.18 -0.12 -26.29
CA HIS A 11 -1.98 -1.49 -25.78
C HIS A 11 -2.48 -1.67 -24.33
N PRO A 12 -3.76 -1.39 -24.04
CA PRO A 12 -4.26 -1.39 -22.66
C PRO A 12 -4.17 -2.77 -22.00
N ALA A 13 -4.43 -3.85 -22.74
CA ALA A 13 -4.34 -5.20 -22.20
C ALA A 13 -2.89 -5.58 -21.81
N VAL A 14 -1.91 -5.23 -22.66
CA VAL A 14 -0.49 -5.48 -22.35
C VAL A 14 -0.05 -4.68 -21.14
N SER A 15 -0.41 -3.39 -21.09
CA SER A 15 -0.08 -2.50 -19.97
C SER A 15 -0.68 -3.02 -18.66
N ALA A 16 -1.94 -3.46 -18.67
CA ALA A 16 -2.61 -4.03 -17.51
C ALA A 16 -1.95 -5.33 -17.03
N VAL A 17 -1.60 -6.24 -17.96
CA VAL A 17 -0.94 -7.51 -17.63
C VAL A 17 0.45 -7.26 -17.05
N CYS A 18 1.24 -6.36 -17.64
CA CYS A 18 2.57 -6.03 -17.12
C CYS A 18 2.49 -5.38 -15.73
N ALA A 19 1.61 -4.38 -15.55
CA ALA A 19 1.41 -3.74 -14.26
C ALA A 19 0.89 -4.73 -13.21
N GLY A 20 -0.05 -5.59 -13.59
CA GLY A 20 -0.56 -6.65 -12.72
C GLY A 20 0.50 -7.66 -12.30
N ALA A 21 1.38 -8.07 -13.22
CA ALA A 21 2.49 -8.96 -12.90
C ALA A 21 3.46 -8.32 -11.89
N VAL A 22 3.81 -7.05 -12.09
CA VAL A 22 4.62 -6.28 -11.12
C VAL A 22 3.88 -6.18 -9.78
N GLY A 23 2.59 -5.84 -9.80
CA GLY A 23 1.75 -5.78 -8.60
C GLY A 23 1.70 -7.11 -7.85
N ALA A 24 1.56 -8.24 -8.55
CA ALA A 24 1.60 -9.57 -7.94
C ALA A 24 2.94 -9.85 -7.24
N CYS A 25 4.07 -9.52 -7.88
CA CYS A 25 5.40 -9.67 -7.28
C CYS A 25 5.55 -8.80 -6.03
N ILE A 26 5.09 -7.55 -6.08
CA ILE A 26 5.05 -6.66 -4.91
C ILE A 26 4.15 -7.28 -3.84
N GLY A 27 2.94 -7.75 -4.17
CA GLY A 27 2.01 -8.40 -3.25
C GLY A 27 2.62 -9.59 -2.51
N SER A 28 3.44 -10.39 -3.21
CA SER A 28 4.18 -11.49 -2.58
C SER A 28 5.16 -10.99 -1.52
N PHE A 29 5.86 -9.87 -1.79
CA PHE A 29 6.72 -9.21 -0.82
C PHE A 29 5.93 -8.58 0.34
N LEU A 30 4.74 -8.00 0.06
CA LEU A 30 3.88 -7.44 1.10
C LEU A 30 3.45 -8.50 2.13
N ASN A 31 3.22 -9.75 1.70
CA ASN A 31 2.94 -10.85 2.63
C ASN A 31 4.10 -11.08 3.61
N VAL A 32 5.35 -10.89 3.18
CA VAL A 32 6.52 -10.95 4.08
C VAL A 32 6.50 -9.77 5.05
N CYS A 33 6.20 -8.56 4.56
CA CYS A 33 6.09 -7.35 5.39
C CYS A 33 4.99 -7.50 6.45
N ILE A 34 3.80 -7.92 6.06
CA ILE A 34 2.65 -8.14 6.97
C ILE A 34 3.01 -9.10 8.10
N HIS A 35 3.76 -10.17 7.80
CA HIS A 35 4.13 -11.16 8.80
C HIS A 35 5.27 -10.73 9.72
N ARG A 36 6.22 -9.93 9.22
CA ARG A 36 7.47 -9.60 9.92
C ARG A 36 7.46 -8.24 10.61
N LEU A 37 6.82 -7.23 10.02
CA LEU A 37 6.84 -5.87 10.60
C LEU A 37 6.24 -5.80 12.01
N PRO A 38 5.10 -6.44 12.32
CA PRO A 38 4.57 -6.42 13.69
C PRO A 38 5.48 -7.08 14.73
N LYS A 39 6.40 -7.96 14.27
CA LYS A 39 7.37 -8.68 15.12
C LYS A 39 8.74 -8.02 15.16
N GLU A 40 8.87 -6.84 14.53
CA GLU A 40 10.13 -6.11 14.39
C GLU A 40 11.24 -6.93 13.70
N GLU A 41 10.86 -7.92 12.88
CA GLU A 41 11.79 -8.78 12.16
C GLU A 41 12.23 -8.14 10.84
N SER A 42 13.45 -8.45 10.40
CA SER A 42 13.96 -7.97 9.11
C SER A 42 13.14 -8.52 7.94
N VAL A 43 12.65 -7.62 7.07
CA VAL A 43 11.91 -8.01 5.86
C VAL A 43 12.83 -8.53 4.74
N VAL A 44 14.15 -8.33 4.85
CA VAL A 44 15.14 -8.72 3.84
C VAL A 44 15.75 -10.08 4.15
N THR A 45 16.08 -10.34 5.42
CA THR A 45 16.73 -11.57 5.87
C THR A 45 16.03 -12.17 7.09
N PRO A 46 15.99 -13.49 7.23
CA PRO A 46 16.40 -14.54 6.29
C PRO A 46 15.43 -14.74 5.11
N ALA A 47 15.85 -15.53 4.10
CA ALA A 47 14.98 -15.94 3.00
C ALA A 47 13.74 -16.69 3.52
N SER A 48 12.67 -16.70 2.70
CA SER A 48 11.40 -17.34 3.04
C SER A 48 11.56 -18.83 3.37
N ARG A 49 11.02 -19.24 4.52
CA ARG A 49 11.07 -20.61 5.01
C ARG A 49 9.69 -21.15 5.28
N CYS A 50 9.51 -22.44 5.10
CA CYS A 50 8.33 -23.17 5.54
C CYS A 50 8.29 -23.21 7.08
N ALA A 51 7.14 -23.45 7.68
CA ALA A 51 6.99 -23.67 9.11
C ALA A 51 7.89 -24.81 9.67
N CYS A 52 8.26 -25.78 8.82
CA CYS A 52 9.22 -26.83 9.17
C CYS A 52 10.70 -26.40 9.09
N GLY A 53 11.00 -25.12 8.80
CA GLY A 53 12.35 -24.57 8.67
C GLY A 53 13.02 -24.73 7.31
N GLN A 54 12.44 -25.50 6.38
CA GLN A 54 13.01 -25.72 5.05
C GLN A 54 12.88 -24.47 4.18
N LEU A 55 13.93 -24.14 3.42
CA LEU A 55 13.93 -23.04 2.46
C LEU A 55 12.88 -23.29 1.35
N ILE A 56 12.15 -22.23 1.00
CA ILE A 56 11.19 -22.27 -0.10
C ILE A 56 11.93 -21.91 -1.39
N PRO A 57 11.96 -22.82 -2.41
CA PRO A 57 12.55 -22.51 -3.70
C PRO A 57 11.84 -21.34 -4.37
N TRP A 58 12.59 -20.49 -5.10
CA TRP A 58 12.06 -19.26 -5.71
C TRP A 58 10.88 -19.49 -6.67
N TRP A 59 10.86 -20.63 -7.39
CA TRP A 59 9.74 -20.96 -8.31
C TRP A 59 8.42 -21.30 -7.60
N LEU A 60 8.46 -21.67 -6.32
CA LEU A 60 7.26 -21.85 -5.50
C LEU A 60 6.77 -20.53 -4.89
N ASN A 61 7.55 -19.46 -5.01
CA ASN A 61 7.19 -18.10 -4.65
C ASN A 61 6.66 -17.29 -5.85
N ILE A 62 6.42 -17.93 -7.02
CA ILE A 62 5.74 -17.24 -8.11
C ILE A 62 4.33 -16.88 -7.63
N PRO A 63 3.99 -15.56 -7.63
CA PRO A 63 2.74 -15.10 -7.03
C PRO A 63 1.51 -15.81 -7.62
N VAL A 64 0.55 -16.15 -6.79
CA VAL A 64 -0.69 -16.85 -7.09
C VAL A 64 -0.44 -18.28 -7.62
N PHE A 65 0.41 -18.44 -8.63
CA PHE A 65 0.69 -19.72 -9.26
C PHE A 65 1.36 -20.73 -8.31
N GLY A 66 2.28 -20.26 -7.46
CA GLY A 66 2.92 -21.12 -6.46
C GLY A 66 1.89 -21.76 -5.53
N TRP A 67 0.95 -20.98 -5.01
CA TRP A 67 -0.11 -21.46 -4.14
C TRP A 67 -1.08 -22.40 -4.86
N LEU A 68 -1.48 -22.10 -6.09
CA LEU A 68 -2.36 -22.92 -6.91
C LEU A 68 -1.71 -24.27 -7.24
N ALA A 69 -0.44 -24.28 -7.66
CA ALA A 69 0.31 -25.50 -7.98
C ALA A 69 0.46 -26.41 -6.75
N LEU A 70 0.63 -25.82 -5.57
CA LEU A 70 0.73 -26.51 -4.29
C LEU A 70 -0.62 -26.88 -3.69
N ARG A 71 -1.73 -26.42 -4.28
CA ARG A 71 -3.11 -26.61 -3.77
C ARG A 71 -3.22 -26.21 -2.29
N GLY A 72 -2.55 -25.12 -1.92
CA GLY A 72 -2.54 -24.58 -0.56
C GLY A 72 -1.81 -25.42 0.48
N LYS A 73 -0.91 -26.33 0.09
CA LYS A 73 -0.13 -27.17 1.01
C LYS A 73 1.35 -27.08 0.74
N ALA A 74 2.14 -26.95 1.80
CA ALA A 74 3.60 -26.90 1.68
C ALA A 74 4.15 -28.24 1.16
N ARG A 75 5.01 -28.20 0.14
CA ARG A 75 5.57 -29.39 -0.51
C ARG A 75 6.43 -30.25 0.44
N CYS A 76 7.07 -29.63 1.42
CA CYS A 76 8.01 -30.29 2.32
C CYS A 76 7.35 -31.05 3.48
N CYS A 77 6.30 -30.51 4.08
CA CYS A 77 5.69 -31.03 5.31
C CYS A 77 4.15 -31.18 5.22
N GLY A 78 3.55 -30.77 4.09
CA GLY A 78 2.10 -30.84 3.91
C GLY A 78 1.30 -29.81 4.73
N ALA A 79 1.96 -28.91 5.48
CA ALA A 79 1.28 -27.87 6.23
C ALA A 79 0.44 -26.97 5.32
N SER A 80 -0.72 -26.51 5.81
CA SER A 80 -1.61 -25.63 5.05
C SER A 80 -0.99 -24.24 4.88
N ILE A 81 -1.05 -23.70 3.66
CA ILE A 81 -0.66 -22.33 3.33
C ILE A 81 -1.92 -21.48 3.30
N SER A 82 -1.96 -20.40 4.07
CA SER A 82 -3.12 -19.51 4.16
C SER A 82 -3.55 -18.97 2.79
N VAL A 83 -4.85 -18.91 2.55
CA VAL A 83 -5.46 -18.29 1.36
C VAL A 83 -5.18 -16.78 1.29
N ARG A 84 -4.84 -16.15 2.40
CA ARG A 84 -4.44 -14.73 2.42
C ARG A 84 -3.30 -14.44 1.45
N TYR A 85 -2.30 -15.34 1.32
CA TYR A 85 -1.16 -15.12 0.42
C TYR A 85 -1.59 -14.82 -1.01
N PRO A 86 -2.31 -15.70 -1.71
CA PRO A 86 -2.77 -15.40 -3.06
C PRO A 86 -3.81 -14.26 -3.12
N ILE A 87 -4.58 -13.99 -2.06
CA ILE A 87 -5.51 -12.86 -2.02
C ILE A 87 -4.75 -11.53 -2.06
N VAL A 88 -3.73 -11.34 -1.21
CA VAL A 88 -2.91 -10.13 -1.19
C VAL A 88 -2.20 -9.94 -2.53
N GLU A 89 -1.65 -11.01 -3.10
CA GLU A 89 -0.97 -10.98 -4.39
C GLU A 89 -1.91 -10.57 -5.53
N LEU A 90 -3.11 -11.17 -5.58
CA LEU A 90 -4.12 -10.85 -6.59
C LEU A 90 -4.69 -9.43 -6.41
N LEU A 91 -4.98 -9.02 -5.17
CA LEU A 91 -5.47 -7.68 -4.86
C LEU A 91 -4.47 -6.63 -5.35
N THR A 92 -3.19 -6.80 -5.02
CA THR A 92 -2.13 -5.87 -5.46
C THR A 92 -2.02 -5.86 -6.98
N ALA A 93 -2.08 -7.03 -7.64
CA ALA A 93 -2.07 -7.14 -9.10
C ALA A 93 -3.22 -6.37 -9.75
N VAL A 94 -4.45 -6.53 -9.25
CA VAL A 94 -5.64 -5.86 -9.78
C VAL A 94 -5.55 -4.35 -9.58
N LEU A 95 -5.14 -3.89 -8.39
CA LEU A 95 -5.00 -2.47 -8.10
C LEU A 95 -3.94 -1.80 -8.97
N PHE A 96 -2.81 -2.45 -9.24
CA PHE A 96 -1.79 -1.94 -10.16
C PHE A 96 -2.28 -1.89 -11.61
N ALA A 97 -2.98 -2.94 -12.06
CA ALA A 97 -3.60 -2.95 -13.38
C ALA A 97 -4.65 -1.85 -13.53
N MET A 98 -5.48 -1.63 -12.52
CA MET A 98 -6.46 -0.53 -12.50
C MET A 98 -5.77 0.83 -12.52
N ALA A 99 -4.75 1.04 -11.68
CA ALA A 99 -4.04 2.30 -11.59
C ALA A 99 -3.44 2.71 -12.95
N ILE A 100 -2.78 1.79 -13.66
CA ILE A 100 -2.18 2.09 -14.96
C ILE A 100 -3.22 2.37 -16.05
N LEU A 101 -4.41 1.79 -15.96
CA LEU A 101 -5.48 1.99 -16.94
C LEU A 101 -6.31 3.24 -16.68
N THR A 102 -6.43 3.68 -15.42
CA THR A 102 -7.36 4.75 -15.04
C THR A 102 -6.69 6.07 -14.69
N LEU A 103 -5.41 6.02 -14.27
CA LEU A 103 -4.68 7.21 -13.84
C LEU A 103 -3.65 7.64 -14.88
N PRO A 104 -3.34 8.95 -14.95
CA PRO A 104 -2.18 9.42 -15.69
C PRO A 104 -0.89 8.73 -15.20
N PRO A 105 0.12 8.48 -16.04
CA PRO A 105 1.28 7.65 -15.71
C PRO A 105 2.00 8.08 -14.42
N LEU A 106 2.11 9.38 -14.18
CA LEU A 106 2.74 9.90 -12.96
C LEU A 106 1.90 9.62 -11.71
N LYS A 107 0.60 9.79 -11.78
CA LYS A 107 -0.32 9.44 -10.67
C LYS A 107 -0.38 7.92 -10.45
N ALA A 108 -0.31 7.13 -11.52
CA ALA A 108 -0.22 5.67 -11.41
C ALA A 108 1.07 5.24 -10.71
N ALA A 109 2.20 5.90 -10.98
CA ALA A 109 3.46 5.64 -10.28
C ALA A 109 3.38 5.99 -8.78
N ILE A 110 2.72 7.08 -8.43
CA ILE A 110 2.46 7.46 -7.01
C ILE A 110 1.54 6.41 -6.36
N ALA A 111 0.47 6.00 -7.03
CA ALA A 111 -0.43 4.96 -6.55
C ALA A 111 0.30 3.62 -6.33
N ALA A 112 1.31 3.30 -7.16
CA ALA A 112 2.14 2.11 -6.99
C ALA A 112 3.02 2.13 -5.73
N VAL A 113 3.18 3.28 -5.07
CA VAL A 113 3.83 3.41 -3.75
C VAL A 113 2.78 3.46 -2.64
N PHE A 114 1.73 4.22 -2.84
CA PHE A 114 0.65 4.43 -1.87
C PHE A 114 -0.12 3.14 -1.55
N LEU A 115 -0.58 2.41 -2.57
CA LEU A 115 -1.40 1.22 -2.40
C LEU A 115 -0.69 0.08 -1.63
N PRO A 116 0.58 -0.26 -1.90
CA PRO A 116 1.32 -1.23 -1.09
C PRO A 116 1.41 -0.87 0.39
N LEU A 117 1.64 0.41 0.72
CA LEU A 117 1.68 0.86 2.11
C LEU A 117 0.33 0.63 2.80
N LEU A 118 -0.79 0.98 2.15
CA LEU A 118 -2.12 0.73 2.68
C LEU A 118 -2.40 -0.77 2.87
N ILE A 119 -2.00 -1.61 1.90
CA ILE A 119 -2.20 -3.07 1.99
C ILE A 119 -1.41 -3.66 3.15
N VAL A 120 -0.16 -3.20 3.37
CA VAL A 120 0.65 -3.67 4.52
C VAL A 120 0.01 -3.24 5.83
N LEU A 121 -0.39 -1.96 5.96
CA LEU A 121 -1.00 -1.45 7.19
C LEU A 121 -2.30 -2.19 7.50
N ALA A 122 -3.19 -2.33 6.51
CA ALA A 122 -4.43 -3.09 6.67
C ALA A 122 -4.18 -4.58 6.95
N GLY A 123 -3.15 -5.18 6.33
CA GLY A 123 -2.80 -6.57 6.56
C GLY A 123 -2.25 -6.82 7.96
N CYS A 124 -1.42 -5.92 8.48
CA CYS A 124 -0.91 -6.01 9.85
C CYS A 124 -2.03 -5.84 10.89
N ASP A 125 -2.94 -4.90 10.64
CA ASP A 125 -4.10 -4.68 11.52
C ASP A 125 -5.04 -5.89 11.55
N LEU A 126 -5.31 -6.50 10.40
CA LEU A 126 -6.16 -7.69 10.31
C LEU A 126 -5.53 -8.95 10.94
N ASP A 127 -4.21 -9.06 10.96
CA ASP A 127 -3.52 -10.24 11.50
C ASP A 127 -3.25 -10.12 13.02
N ASP A 128 -2.66 -9.02 13.42
CA ASP A 128 -2.09 -8.84 14.75
C ASP A 128 -2.76 -7.69 15.53
N MET A 129 -3.78 -7.02 14.93
CA MET A 129 -4.42 -5.79 15.46
C MET A 129 -3.37 -4.71 15.82
N MET A 130 -2.30 -4.65 15.06
CA MET A 130 -1.18 -3.75 15.26
C MET A 130 -0.80 -3.07 13.95
N VAL A 131 -0.71 -1.75 13.98
CA VAL A 131 -0.27 -0.92 12.85
C VAL A 131 1.18 -0.50 13.07
N PRO A 132 2.15 -0.99 12.26
CA PRO A 132 3.56 -0.64 12.43
C PRO A 132 3.82 0.85 12.16
N ASP A 133 4.63 1.50 13.00
CA ASP A 133 4.91 2.93 12.89
C ASP A 133 5.66 3.30 11.62
N ALA A 134 6.65 2.49 11.22
CA ALA A 134 7.52 2.82 10.09
C ALA A 134 6.76 3.00 8.76
N PRO A 135 5.92 2.06 8.27
CA PRO A 135 5.13 2.28 7.05
C PRO A 135 4.05 3.34 7.26
N ASN A 136 3.53 3.53 8.47
CA ASN A 136 2.52 4.53 8.79
C ASN A 136 3.10 5.95 8.67
N LEU A 137 4.27 6.21 9.27
CA LEU A 137 4.99 7.49 9.12
C LEU A 137 5.49 7.70 7.68
N ALA A 138 5.93 6.62 7.00
CA ALA A 138 6.30 6.71 5.60
C ALA A 138 5.14 7.18 4.72
N LEU A 139 3.91 6.76 5.01
CA LEU A 139 2.72 7.20 4.29
C LEU A 139 2.54 8.72 4.38
N VAL A 140 2.64 9.31 5.59
CA VAL A 140 2.56 10.77 5.80
C VAL A 140 3.68 11.49 5.06
N GLY A 141 4.92 11.05 5.25
CA GLY A 141 6.10 11.70 4.67
C GLY A 141 6.11 11.65 3.14
N LEU A 142 5.73 10.51 2.55
CA LEU A 142 5.65 10.35 1.09
C LEU A 142 4.47 11.13 0.51
N GLY A 143 3.34 11.24 1.21
CA GLY A 143 2.22 12.07 0.80
C GLY A 143 2.64 13.54 0.64
N LEU A 144 3.26 14.11 1.66
CA LEU A 144 3.83 15.47 1.62
C LEU A 144 4.88 15.63 0.50
N LEU A 145 5.79 14.67 0.38
CA LEU A 145 6.84 14.71 -0.64
C LEU A 145 6.24 14.72 -2.05
N PHE A 146 5.32 13.81 -2.33
CA PHE A 146 4.69 13.72 -3.65
C PHE A 146 3.80 14.93 -3.95
N SER A 147 3.15 15.53 -2.98
CA SER A 147 2.39 16.77 -3.15
C SER A 147 3.28 17.93 -3.62
N VAL A 148 4.47 18.09 -3.03
CA VAL A 148 5.44 19.11 -3.44
C VAL A 148 6.06 18.80 -4.81
N LEU A 149 6.38 17.52 -5.09
CA LEU A 149 7.02 17.12 -6.34
C LEU A 149 6.05 17.10 -7.52
N VAL A 150 4.79 16.79 -7.25
CA VAL A 150 3.73 16.62 -8.26
C VAL A 150 2.49 17.41 -7.83
N PRO A 151 2.49 18.75 -7.98
CA PRO A 151 1.37 19.60 -7.56
C PRO A 151 0.02 19.19 -8.16
N SER A 152 0.02 18.61 -9.37
CA SER A 152 -1.20 18.09 -10.02
C SER A 152 -1.83 16.89 -9.29
N LEU A 153 -1.25 16.40 -8.20
CA LEU A 153 -1.83 15.35 -7.37
C LEU A 153 -3.17 15.80 -6.78
N HIS A 154 -3.22 17.04 -6.26
CA HIS A 154 -4.41 17.65 -5.64
C HIS A 154 -5.30 18.42 -6.63
N GLY A 155 -4.97 18.41 -7.91
CA GLY A 155 -5.72 19.11 -8.95
C GLY A 155 -4.87 20.08 -9.76
N GLU A 156 -5.48 20.76 -10.75
CA GLU A 156 -4.79 21.78 -11.52
C GLU A 156 -4.90 23.11 -10.78
N THR A 157 -3.76 23.63 -10.34
CA THR A 157 -3.66 24.97 -9.78
C THR A 157 -3.51 25.97 -10.93
N GLY A 158 -4.38 26.98 -10.97
CA GLY A 158 -4.35 28.01 -12.03
C GLY A 158 -3.22 29.04 -11.89
N ALA A 159 -2.24 28.82 -10.99
CA ALA A 159 -1.16 29.77 -10.78
C ALA A 159 -0.11 29.69 -11.88
N THR A 160 0.35 30.84 -12.33
CA THR A 160 1.34 30.97 -13.41
C THR A 160 2.78 30.64 -12.97
N LEU A 161 3.06 30.67 -11.68
CA LEU A 161 4.38 30.38 -11.12
C LEU A 161 4.39 29.00 -10.48
N GLU A 162 5.31 28.15 -10.91
CA GLU A 162 5.47 26.76 -10.42
C GLU A 162 5.69 26.69 -8.89
N VAL A 163 6.39 27.68 -8.33
CA VAL A 163 6.62 27.75 -6.87
C VAL A 163 5.32 27.92 -6.11
N ILE A 164 4.38 28.73 -6.62
CA ILE A 164 3.08 28.94 -5.99
C ILE A 164 2.27 27.64 -6.06
N ASN A 165 2.29 26.92 -7.19
CA ASN A 165 1.61 25.63 -7.33
C ASN A 165 2.13 24.61 -6.32
N ARG A 166 3.45 24.55 -6.10
CA ARG A 166 4.06 23.65 -5.10
C ARG A 166 3.69 24.02 -3.67
N LEU A 167 3.65 25.31 -3.35
CA LEU A 167 3.24 25.79 -2.02
C LEU A 167 1.75 25.51 -1.76
N GLN A 168 0.90 25.71 -2.75
CA GLN A 168 -0.53 25.38 -2.65
C GLN A 168 -0.73 23.87 -2.44
N ALA A 169 -0.10 23.02 -3.25
CA ALA A 169 -0.19 21.57 -3.10
C ALA A 169 0.35 21.07 -1.74
N ALA A 170 1.42 21.69 -1.23
CA ALA A 170 1.89 21.41 0.13
C ALA A 170 0.86 21.85 1.19
N GLY A 171 0.21 23.00 0.98
CA GLY A 171 -0.89 23.49 1.83
C GLY A 171 -2.09 22.53 1.83
N ASP A 172 -2.52 22.07 0.65
CA ASP A 172 -3.62 21.12 0.49
C ASP A 172 -3.30 19.80 1.19
N SER A 173 -2.10 19.28 1.04
CA SER A 173 -1.64 18.10 1.75
C SER A 173 -1.63 18.28 3.28
N LEU A 174 -1.18 19.44 3.79
CA LEU A 174 -1.23 19.74 5.22
C LEU A 174 -2.67 19.86 5.74
N ILE A 175 -3.57 20.44 4.96
CA ILE A 175 -4.99 20.50 5.28
C ILE A 175 -5.57 19.07 5.31
N GLY A 176 -5.24 18.23 4.33
CA GLY A 176 -5.66 16.82 4.31
C GLY A 176 -5.18 16.06 5.54
N ILE A 177 -3.91 16.23 5.93
CA ILE A 177 -3.35 15.67 7.17
C ILE A 177 -4.16 16.15 8.38
N ALA A 178 -4.39 17.46 8.49
CA ALA A 178 -5.13 18.03 9.62
C ALA A 178 -6.56 17.52 9.69
N VAL A 179 -7.26 17.45 8.56
CA VAL A 179 -8.63 16.92 8.49
C VAL A 179 -8.69 15.44 8.85
N GLY A 180 -7.79 14.62 8.27
CA GLY A 180 -7.72 13.18 8.58
C GLY A 180 -7.42 12.91 10.05
N THR A 181 -6.44 13.63 10.60
CA THR A 181 -6.10 13.57 12.02
C THR A 181 -7.27 14.00 12.91
N ALA A 182 -7.88 15.15 12.62
CA ALA A 182 -8.97 15.69 13.42
C ALA A 182 -10.20 14.77 13.41
N LEU A 183 -10.55 14.20 12.25
CA LEU A 183 -11.69 13.29 12.13
C LEU A 183 -11.56 12.09 13.07
N VAL A 184 -10.44 11.39 13.01
CA VAL A 184 -10.21 10.18 13.83
C VAL A 184 -10.04 10.56 15.29
N TRP A 185 -9.36 11.67 15.61
CA TRP A 185 -9.22 12.16 16.96
C TRP A 185 -10.58 12.46 17.61
N TRP A 186 -11.51 13.08 16.87
CA TRP A 186 -12.88 13.33 17.34
C TRP A 186 -13.67 12.04 17.54
N ILE A 187 -13.58 11.08 16.60
CA ILE A 187 -14.24 9.77 16.72
C ILE A 187 -13.72 9.04 17.97
N ARG A 188 -12.39 9.01 18.16
CA ARG A 188 -11.76 8.42 19.35
C ARG A 188 -12.26 9.07 20.66
N THR A 189 -12.26 10.41 20.69
CA THR A 189 -12.64 11.17 21.89
C THR A 189 -14.12 10.99 22.24
N ILE A 190 -15.01 11.17 21.28
CA ILE A 190 -16.46 11.02 21.48
C ILE A 190 -16.79 9.55 21.78
N GLY A 191 -16.23 8.62 21.02
CA GLY A 191 -16.41 7.18 21.24
C GLY A 191 -15.94 6.75 22.63
N GLY A 192 -14.78 7.24 23.07
CA GLY A 192 -14.24 6.98 24.41
C GLY A 192 -15.15 7.48 25.54
N ILE A 193 -15.72 8.69 25.37
CA ILE A 193 -16.68 9.26 26.33
C ILE A 193 -17.98 8.42 26.40
N LEU A 194 -18.50 8.00 25.24
CA LEU A 194 -19.76 7.24 25.15
C LEU A 194 -19.61 5.79 25.61
N MET A 195 -18.47 5.16 25.31
CA MET A 195 -18.25 3.73 25.60
C MET A 195 -17.55 3.48 26.94
N GLY A 196 -16.95 4.51 27.53
CA GLY A 196 -16.17 4.39 28.77
C GLY A 196 -14.85 3.63 28.62
N GLN A 197 -14.42 3.40 27.39
CA GLN A 197 -13.16 2.74 27.04
C GLN A 197 -12.59 3.34 25.76
N GLU A 198 -11.31 3.10 25.47
CA GLU A 198 -10.68 3.58 24.24
C GLU A 198 -11.38 2.97 23.01
N ALA A 199 -11.90 3.82 22.13
CA ALA A 199 -12.66 3.41 20.95
C ALA A 199 -11.76 3.13 19.73
N MET A 200 -10.54 3.73 19.67
CA MET A 200 -9.63 3.64 18.53
C MET A 200 -8.17 3.79 18.97
N GLY A 201 -7.24 3.16 18.27
CA GLY A 201 -5.81 3.26 18.50
C GLY A 201 -5.20 4.61 18.07
N GLU A 202 -4.01 4.94 18.59
CA GLU A 202 -3.26 6.14 18.15
C GLU A 202 -2.74 5.99 16.72
N ALA A 203 -2.42 4.77 16.31
CA ALA A 203 -1.94 4.46 14.98
C ALA A 203 -2.95 4.80 13.87
N ASP A 204 -4.26 4.70 14.15
CA ASP A 204 -5.33 5.05 13.22
C ASP A 204 -5.35 6.54 12.90
N ILE A 205 -4.97 7.38 13.88
CA ILE A 205 -4.84 8.83 13.69
C ILE A 205 -3.75 9.13 12.65
N ILE A 206 -2.57 8.47 12.78
CA ILE A 206 -1.45 8.63 11.86
C ILE A 206 -1.79 8.06 10.49
N LEU A 207 -2.50 6.92 10.43
CA LEU A 207 -2.97 6.32 9.19
C LEU A 207 -3.86 7.29 8.40
N CYS A 208 -4.87 7.87 9.05
CA CYS A 208 -5.77 8.82 8.41
C CYS A 208 -5.07 10.15 8.06
N ALA A 209 -4.09 10.58 8.85
CA ALA A 209 -3.21 11.68 8.48
C ALA A 209 -2.44 11.37 7.18
N GLY A 210 -1.89 10.16 7.08
CA GLY A 210 -1.18 9.69 5.89
C GLY A 210 -2.07 9.62 4.65
N VAL A 211 -3.27 9.06 4.77
CA VAL A 211 -4.25 9.05 3.66
C VAL A 211 -4.61 10.47 3.25
N GLY A 212 -4.89 11.35 4.23
CA GLY A 212 -5.19 12.76 3.98
C GLY A 212 -4.08 13.52 3.26
N ALA A 213 -2.81 13.13 3.48
CA ALA A 213 -1.68 13.75 2.78
C ALA A 213 -1.70 13.54 1.25
N PHE A 214 -2.38 12.51 0.76
CA PHE A 214 -2.53 12.21 -0.67
C PHE A 214 -3.85 12.75 -1.28
N CYS A 215 -4.80 13.21 -0.46
CA CYS A 215 -6.10 13.74 -0.88
C CYS A 215 -6.13 15.24 -0.92
#